data_d9dde6656d144e55cf7bbc943d01c9af
#
_entry.id   d9dde6656d144e55cf7bbc943d01c9af
#
_cell.length_a   1.000
_cell.length_b   1.000
_cell.length_c   1.000
_cell.angle_alpha   90.00
_cell.angle_beta   90.00
_cell.angle_gamma   90.00
#
_symmetry.space_group_name_H-M   'P 1'
#
loop_
_entity.id
_entity.type
_entity.pdbx_description
1 polymer ?
#
loop_
_entity_poly.entity_id
_entity_poly.type
_entity_poly.pdbx_seq_one_letter_code
_entity_poly.pdbx_strand_id
1 'polypeptide(L)'
;MLSTYPPTECGIATFAQSLTKSLEHNGANLNIFRLMNGDQSQSPKQVICEHFGKRDCDQTVEGLNQHDLAIIQHEFGIFDGRDGDEVVSILENIEVPVITVLHTVLSNPTVNQRDIINEIARHSKALVTMTQSGKAKLVANYKVDATKVHVVPHGARPVNQNAKPTSLLPEKTRPRVLTWGLIGPGKGIEWAIAAMHQLKGSEIFPEYVVAGQTHPQVKLRQGESYRNELKRVIHEFGLDEDIHLIDKYLNENELDELIASADLVVLPYDSQEQVTSGVLVEALMAGKPIVATNFPHAREVLFDKSGILVNQKDPHGIAEGIRTIIGSKHRANAMKARMNRKTSSLLWTSIGQRYLEIAHSIKGEKVSDSRQHVAS
;
A
#
# COMPACT_ATOMS: atom_id res chain seq x y z
N MET A 1 14.37 -9.00 -9.38
CA MET A 1 13.06 -8.98 -8.65
C MET A 1 11.96 -9.40 -9.60
N LEU A 2 11.08 -10.32 -9.19
CA LEU A 2 9.88 -10.75 -9.92
C LEU A 2 8.65 -10.04 -9.33
N SER A 3 7.93 -9.27 -10.14
CA SER A 3 6.76 -8.47 -9.71
C SER A 3 5.99 -7.90 -10.90
N THR A 4 4.76 -7.43 -10.69
CA THR A 4 4.21 -6.36 -11.52
C THR A 4 5.10 -5.12 -11.39
N TYR A 5 5.21 -4.33 -12.46
CA TYR A 5 6.08 -3.15 -12.49
C TYR A 5 5.48 -2.07 -13.40
N PRO A 6 5.76 -0.78 -13.17
CA PRO A 6 5.27 0.26 -14.08
C PRO A 6 5.65 -0.02 -15.55
N PRO A 7 4.76 0.34 -16.49
CA PRO A 7 3.61 1.21 -16.35
C PRO A 7 2.30 0.54 -15.86
N THR A 8 2.34 -0.72 -15.38
CA THR A 8 1.15 -1.36 -14.78
C THR A 8 0.63 -0.51 -13.63
N GLU A 9 -0.62 -0.05 -13.74
CA GLU A 9 -1.27 0.84 -12.75
C GLU A 9 -1.84 0.04 -11.57
N CYS A 10 -0.95 -0.46 -10.70
CA CYS A 10 -1.35 -1.14 -9.46
C CYS A 10 -0.40 -0.80 -8.30
N GLY A 11 -0.90 -0.98 -7.08
CA GLY A 11 -0.13 -0.66 -5.87
C GLY A 11 1.16 -1.47 -5.71
N ILE A 12 1.17 -2.73 -6.19
CA ILE A 12 2.36 -3.60 -6.13
C ILE A 12 3.42 -3.12 -7.12
N ALA A 13 3.03 -2.70 -8.32
CA ALA A 13 3.96 -2.14 -9.30
C ALA A 13 4.66 -0.88 -8.77
N THR A 14 3.89 0.02 -8.15
CA THR A 14 4.43 1.22 -7.49
C THR A 14 5.35 0.87 -6.32
N PHE A 15 4.96 -0.12 -5.50
CA PHE A 15 5.79 -0.63 -4.42
C PHE A 15 7.11 -1.20 -4.94
N ALA A 16 7.05 -2.08 -5.96
CA ALA A 16 8.22 -2.72 -6.57
C ALA A 16 9.19 -1.67 -7.13
N GLN A 17 8.69 -0.66 -7.84
CA GLN A 17 9.52 0.43 -8.36
C GLN A 17 10.21 1.21 -7.23
N SER A 18 9.46 1.56 -6.18
CA SER A 18 10.01 2.31 -5.04
C SER A 18 11.05 1.50 -4.27
N LEU A 19 10.80 0.21 -4.08
CA LEU A 19 11.76 -0.70 -3.45
C LEU A 19 13.01 -0.86 -4.33
N THR A 20 12.87 -1.01 -5.66
CA THR A 20 13.98 -1.07 -6.61
C THR A 20 14.88 0.16 -6.47
N LYS A 21 14.30 1.36 -6.61
CA LYS A 21 15.05 2.62 -6.45
C LYS A 21 15.76 2.70 -5.11
N SER A 22 15.12 2.21 -4.06
CA SER A 22 15.70 2.21 -2.71
C SER A 22 16.86 1.26 -2.56
N LEU A 23 16.75 0.05 -3.10
CA LEU A 23 17.82 -0.96 -3.07
C LEU A 23 19.01 -0.50 -3.91
N GLU A 24 18.79 0.07 -5.10
CA GLU A 24 19.83 0.67 -5.96
C GLU A 24 20.55 1.83 -5.25
N HIS A 25 19.78 2.71 -4.59
CA HIS A 25 20.35 3.79 -3.78
C HIS A 25 21.28 3.28 -2.66
N ASN A 26 20.97 2.13 -2.10
CA ASN A 26 21.77 1.46 -1.08
C ASN A 26 22.84 0.51 -1.66
N GLY A 27 23.11 0.57 -2.97
CA GLY A 27 24.22 -0.10 -3.63
C GLY A 27 23.93 -1.48 -4.22
N ALA A 28 22.68 -1.93 -4.25
CA ALA A 28 22.32 -3.17 -4.94
C ALA A 28 22.20 -2.95 -6.45
N ASN A 29 22.52 -4.00 -7.24
CA ASN A 29 22.22 -4.04 -8.66
C ASN A 29 20.97 -4.90 -8.89
N LEU A 30 19.92 -4.33 -9.49
CA LEU A 30 18.64 -5.00 -9.67
C LEU A 30 18.25 -5.13 -11.13
N ASN A 31 17.78 -6.33 -11.47
CA ASN A 31 17.07 -6.62 -12.70
C ASN A 31 15.61 -6.97 -12.40
N ILE A 32 14.69 -6.50 -13.22
CA ILE A 32 13.26 -6.69 -13.06
C ILE A 32 12.75 -7.75 -14.05
N PHE A 33 12.05 -8.73 -13.50
CA PHE A 33 11.23 -9.70 -14.22
C PHE A 33 9.78 -9.26 -14.03
N ARG A 34 9.15 -8.73 -15.08
CA ARG A 34 7.83 -8.11 -14.99
C ARG A 34 6.73 -9.12 -15.25
N LEU A 35 5.85 -9.32 -14.28
CA LEU A 35 4.59 -10.04 -14.47
C LEU A 35 3.65 -9.17 -15.31
N MET A 36 3.28 -9.65 -16.50
CA MET A 36 2.48 -8.90 -17.46
C MET A 36 0.98 -8.95 -17.12
N ASN A 37 0.47 -10.08 -16.62
CA ASN A 37 -0.92 -10.25 -16.14
C ASN A 37 -1.97 -9.58 -17.06
N GLY A 38 -1.85 -9.81 -18.38
CA GLY A 38 -2.70 -9.21 -19.40
C GLY A 38 -2.38 -7.75 -19.78
N ASP A 39 -1.42 -7.10 -19.12
CA ASP A 39 -0.90 -5.79 -19.51
C ASP A 39 -0.06 -5.92 -20.81
N GLN A 40 -0.33 -5.06 -21.78
CA GLN A 40 0.38 -5.02 -23.07
C GLN A 40 1.25 -3.76 -23.21
N SER A 41 1.39 -2.99 -22.17
CA SER A 41 2.17 -1.76 -22.18
C SER A 41 3.66 -2.07 -22.28
N GLN A 42 4.40 -1.24 -23.02
CA GLN A 42 5.84 -1.39 -23.20
C GLN A 42 6.59 -1.27 -21.87
N SER A 43 7.43 -2.24 -21.59
CA SER A 43 8.26 -2.25 -20.38
C SER A 43 9.40 -1.24 -20.43
N PRO A 44 9.76 -0.62 -19.29
CA PRO A 44 10.93 0.23 -19.19
C PRO A 44 12.23 -0.58 -19.30
N LYS A 45 13.35 0.08 -19.61
CA LYS A 45 14.67 -0.56 -19.84
C LYS A 45 15.18 -1.41 -18.67
N GLN A 46 14.74 -1.16 -17.43
CA GLN A 46 15.10 -1.94 -16.25
C GLN A 46 14.48 -3.34 -16.22
N VAL A 47 13.42 -3.56 -17.01
CA VAL A 47 12.78 -4.87 -17.17
C VAL A 47 13.59 -5.65 -18.21
N ILE A 48 14.17 -6.74 -17.76
CA ILE A 48 14.99 -7.63 -18.62
C ILE A 48 14.22 -8.86 -19.11
N CYS A 49 13.08 -9.17 -18.48
CA CYS A 49 12.22 -10.28 -18.86
C CYS A 49 10.76 -9.91 -18.60
N GLU A 50 9.89 -10.22 -19.54
CA GLU A 50 8.43 -10.12 -19.43
C GLU A 50 7.85 -11.53 -19.26
N HIS A 51 7.06 -11.72 -18.21
CA HIS A 51 6.43 -12.99 -17.86
C HIS A 51 4.94 -12.92 -18.14
N PHE A 52 4.47 -13.69 -19.11
CA PHE A 52 3.07 -13.71 -19.56
C PHE A 52 2.29 -14.92 -19.04
N GLY A 53 2.81 -15.64 -18.04
CA GLY A 53 2.18 -16.79 -17.42
C GLY A 53 2.98 -18.09 -17.61
N LYS A 54 2.35 -19.23 -17.35
CA LYS A 54 2.99 -20.56 -17.21
C LYS A 54 3.96 -20.93 -18.33
N ARG A 55 3.74 -20.46 -19.54
CA ARG A 55 4.64 -20.73 -20.69
C ARG A 55 6.04 -20.13 -20.55
N ASP A 56 6.18 -19.10 -19.73
CA ASP A 56 7.42 -18.35 -19.57
C ASP A 56 8.14 -18.70 -18.25
N CYS A 57 7.62 -19.68 -17.48
CA CYS A 57 8.18 -20.05 -16.19
C CYS A 57 9.64 -20.46 -16.31
N ASP A 58 9.99 -21.32 -17.27
CA ASP A 58 11.37 -21.82 -17.43
C ASP A 58 12.35 -20.68 -17.74
N GLN A 59 11.99 -19.78 -18.66
CA GLN A 59 12.81 -18.61 -18.99
C GLN A 59 12.97 -17.67 -17.80
N THR A 60 11.89 -17.45 -17.05
CA THR A 60 11.91 -16.59 -15.85
C THR A 60 12.79 -17.19 -14.77
N VAL A 61 12.67 -18.49 -14.51
CA VAL A 61 13.49 -19.22 -13.54
C VAL A 61 14.96 -19.22 -13.94
N GLU A 62 15.27 -19.54 -15.20
CA GLU A 62 16.64 -19.50 -15.71
C GLU A 62 17.27 -18.11 -15.52
N GLY A 63 16.52 -17.05 -15.86
CA GLY A 63 16.98 -15.69 -15.65
C GLY A 63 17.18 -15.33 -14.18
N LEU A 64 16.26 -15.72 -13.29
CA LEU A 64 16.39 -15.48 -11.85
C LEU A 64 17.60 -16.20 -11.25
N ASN A 65 17.91 -17.43 -11.70
CA ASN A 65 19.03 -18.23 -11.23
C ASN A 65 20.40 -17.66 -11.62
N GLN A 66 20.47 -16.68 -12.52
CA GLN A 66 21.71 -15.98 -12.85
C GLN A 66 22.07 -14.84 -11.87
N HIS A 67 21.30 -14.68 -10.79
CA HIS A 67 21.49 -13.64 -9.80
C HIS A 67 21.91 -14.22 -8.45
N ASP A 68 22.47 -13.40 -7.58
CA ASP A 68 22.85 -13.82 -6.23
C ASP A 68 21.66 -14.14 -5.33
N LEU A 69 20.48 -13.54 -5.61
CA LEU A 69 19.27 -13.62 -4.81
C LEU A 69 18.06 -13.19 -5.62
N ALA A 70 16.93 -13.82 -5.41
CA ALA A 70 15.64 -13.41 -5.95
C ALA A 70 14.75 -12.75 -4.89
N ILE A 71 14.10 -11.64 -5.27
CA ILE A 71 13.02 -11.04 -4.48
C ILE A 71 11.72 -11.25 -5.25
N ILE A 72 10.73 -11.89 -4.64
CA ILE A 72 9.42 -12.14 -5.24
C ILE A 72 8.35 -11.34 -4.49
N GLN A 73 7.63 -10.50 -5.22
CA GLN A 73 6.43 -9.84 -4.68
C GLN A 73 5.25 -10.80 -4.83
N HIS A 74 4.55 -11.09 -3.75
CA HIS A 74 3.42 -11.99 -3.78
C HIS A 74 2.11 -11.30 -3.38
N GLU A 75 1.13 -11.46 -4.25
CA GLU A 75 -0.30 -11.23 -4.03
C GLU A 75 -1.06 -12.28 -4.86
N PHE A 76 -2.15 -12.79 -4.34
CA PHE A 76 -2.94 -13.85 -4.99
C PHE A 76 -3.45 -13.52 -6.39
N GLY A 77 -3.54 -12.22 -6.74
CA GLY A 77 -4.09 -11.76 -8.00
C GLY A 77 -3.05 -11.32 -9.05
N ILE A 78 -1.75 -11.50 -8.82
CA ILE A 78 -0.72 -11.06 -9.79
C ILE A 78 -0.02 -12.20 -10.54
N PHE A 79 -0.24 -13.43 -10.15
CA PHE A 79 0.20 -14.64 -10.85
C PHE A 79 -0.97 -15.34 -11.50
N ASP A 80 -0.70 -16.13 -12.53
CA ASP A 80 -1.69 -16.95 -13.19
C ASP A 80 -2.14 -18.13 -12.31
N GLY A 81 -3.21 -18.80 -12.76
CA GLY A 81 -3.76 -19.97 -12.10
C GLY A 81 -4.78 -19.65 -11.00
N ARG A 82 -5.15 -20.67 -10.24
CA ARG A 82 -6.11 -20.52 -9.17
C ARG A 82 -5.44 -19.85 -7.97
N ASP A 83 -5.96 -18.70 -7.55
CA ASP A 83 -5.36 -17.90 -6.46
C ASP A 83 -3.87 -17.57 -6.69
N GLY A 84 -3.40 -17.55 -7.96
CA GLY A 84 -2.01 -17.26 -8.29
C GLY A 84 -1.03 -18.42 -7.99
N ASP A 85 -1.47 -19.67 -8.09
CA ASP A 85 -0.68 -20.88 -7.78
C ASP A 85 0.56 -21.06 -8.67
N GLU A 86 0.65 -20.38 -9.80
CA GLU A 86 1.82 -20.36 -10.67
C GLU A 86 3.12 -20.02 -9.93
N VAL A 87 3.06 -19.14 -8.93
CA VAL A 87 4.22 -18.76 -8.11
C VAL A 87 4.93 -19.97 -7.51
N VAL A 88 4.20 -21.03 -7.18
CA VAL A 88 4.75 -22.26 -6.61
C VAL A 88 5.66 -22.95 -7.61
N SER A 89 5.21 -23.10 -8.88
CA SER A 89 5.99 -23.70 -9.94
C SER A 89 7.29 -22.94 -10.23
N ILE A 90 7.27 -21.61 -10.12
CA ILE A 90 8.47 -20.77 -10.24
C ILE A 90 9.41 -21.04 -9.04
N LEU A 91 8.89 -21.00 -7.82
CA LEU A 91 9.68 -21.16 -6.59
C LEU A 91 10.34 -22.54 -6.47
N GLU A 92 9.67 -23.59 -6.93
CA GLU A 92 10.20 -24.98 -6.89
C GLU A 92 11.49 -25.14 -7.73
N ASN A 93 11.69 -24.29 -8.73
CA ASN A 93 12.81 -24.39 -9.67
C ASN A 93 13.85 -23.27 -9.50
N ILE A 94 13.67 -22.35 -8.52
CA ILE A 94 14.69 -21.35 -8.20
C ILE A 94 15.75 -21.97 -7.30
N GLU A 95 17.02 -21.87 -7.71
CA GLU A 95 18.18 -22.42 -7.00
C GLU A 95 18.83 -21.37 -6.06
N VAL A 96 18.70 -20.08 -6.37
CA VAL A 96 19.25 -18.99 -5.56
C VAL A 96 18.39 -18.70 -4.32
N PRO A 97 18.96 -18.10 -3.25
CA PRO A 97 18.16 -17.69 -2.10
C PRO A 97 17.00 -16.77 -2.48
N VAL A 98 15.81 -17.02 -1.93
CA VAL A 98 14.59 -16.24 -2.21
C VAL A 98 14.14 -15.48 -0.97
N ILE A 99 13.82 -14.19 -1.16
CA ILE A 99 13.01 -13.37 -0.24
C ILE A 99 11.64 -13.20 -0.86
N THR A 100 10.57 -13.68 -0.22
CA THR A 100 9.20 -13.39 -0.70
C THR A 100 8.54 -12.34 0.16
N VAL A 101 8.00 -11.30 -0.50
CA VAL A 101 7.27 -10.19 0.13
C VAL A 101 5.78 -10.47 0.00
N LEU A 102 5.11 -10.68 1.13
CA LEU A 102 3.69 -11.02 1.20
C LEU A 102 2.87 -9.74 1.42
N HIS A 103 2.16 -9.30 0.37
CA HIS A 103 1.30 -8.12 0.43
C HIS A 103 -0.03 -8.40 1.14
N THR A 104 -0.52 -9.63 1.06
CA THR A 104 -1.73 -10.10 1.74
C THR A 104 -1.43 -11.33 2.58
N VAL A 105 -1.89 -11.33 3.83
CA VAL A 105 -1.89 -12.48 4.73
C VAL A 105 -3.30 -12.63 5.30
N LEU A 106 -4.07 -13.57 4.75
CA LEU A 106 -5.47 -13.75 5.07
C LEU A 106 -5.67 -14.35 6.47
N SER A 107 -6.72 -13.89 7.17
CA SER A 107 -7.13 -14.47 8.45
C SER A 107 -7.83 -15.80 8.25
N ASN A 108 -8.63 -15.92 7.17
CA ASN A 108 -9.43 -17.08 6.83
C ASN A 108 -9.14 -17.51 5.38
N PRO A 109 -7.94 -18.07 5.09
CA PRO A 109 -7.61 -18.52 3.74
C PRO A 109 -8.45 -19.75 3.34
N THR A 110 -8.72 -19.88 2.06
CA THR A 110 -9.15 -21.17 1.49
C THR A 110 -8.03 -22.20 1.64
N VAL A 111 -8.35 -23.48 1.44
CA VAL A 111 -7.32 -24.56 1.46
C VAL A 111 -6.22 -24.23 0.44
N ASN A 112 -6.61 -23.90 -0.79
CA ASN A 112 -5.66 -23.56 -1.86
C ASN A 112 -4.76 -22.36 -1.51
N GLN A 113 -5.34 -21.29 -0.98
CA GLN A 113 -4.56 -20.12 -0.56
C GLN A 113 -3.59 -20.42 0.59
N ARG A 114 -4.00 -21.30 1.52
CA ARG A 114 -3.13 -21.77 2.60
C ARG A 114 -1.97 -22.58 2.06
N ASP A 115 -2.24 -23.50 1.13
CA ASP A 115 -1.23 -24.38 0.54
C ASP A 115 -0.21 -23.56 -0.25
N ILE A 116 -0.64 -22.56 -1.04
CA ILE A 116 0.25 -21.63 -1.75
C ILE A 116 1.20 -20.93 -0.77
N ILE A 117 0.69 -20.35 0.33
CA ILE A 117 1.54 -19.66 1.31
C ILE A 117 2.51 -20.63 2.00
N ASN A 118 2.10 -21.85 2.27
CA ASN A 118 2.96 -22.88 2.86
C ASN A 118 4.10 -23.26 1.90
N GLU A 119 3.80 -23.43 0.61
CA GLU A 119 4.82 -23.70 -0.40
C GLU A 119 5.77 -22.50 -0.57
N ILE A 120 5.25 -21.28 -0.61
CA ILE A 120 6.07 -20.06 -0.59
C ILE A 120 7.02 -20.07 0.62
N ALA A 121 6.51 -20.39 1.82
CA ALA A 121 7.31 -20.43 3.03
C ALA A 121 8.37 -21.56 3.02
N ARG A 122 8.08 -22.68 2.36
CA ARG A 122 9.01 -23.80 2.20
C ARG A 122 10.19 -23.42 1.33
N HIS A 123 9.94 -22.78 0.19
CA HIS A 123 10.94 -22.43 -0.83
C HIS A 123 11.67 -21.11 -0.56
N SER A 124 11.12 -20.22 0.28
CA SER A 124 11.76 -18.96 0.63
C SER A 124 12.73 -19.11 1.81
N LYS A 125 13.89 -18.45 1.71
CA LYS A 125 14.83 -18.30 2.84
C LYS A 125 14.35 -17.28 3.86
N ALA A 126 13.68 -16.23 3.39
CA ALA A 126 13.03 -15.22 4.23
C ALA A 126 11.67 -14.82 3.66
N LEU A 127 10.74 -14.54 4.55
CA LEU A 127 9.43 -13.95 4.24
C LEU A 127 9.38 -12.54 4.82
N VAL A 128 8.91 -11.60 4.04
CA VAL A 128 8.69 -10.24 4.50
C VAL A 128 7.20 -9.94 4.52
N THR A 129 6.72 -9.40 5.62
CA THR A 129 5.40 -8.79 5.76
C THR A 129 5.54 -7.39 6.33
N MET A 130 4.58 -6.50 6.07
CA MET A 130 4.75 -5.08 6.44
C MET A 130 4.24 -4.75 7.84
N THR A 131 3.66 -5.72 8.55
CA THR A 131 3.04 -5.51 9.86
C THR A 131 3.28 -6.67 10.82
N GLN A 132 3.28 -6.39 12.13
CA GLN A 132 3.34 -7.43 13.16
C GLN A 132 2.10 -8.32 13.11
N SER A 133 0.94 -7.76 12.77
CA SER A 133 -0.29 -8.55 12.60
C SER A 133 -0.17 -9.55 11.45
N GLY A 134 0.50 -9.19 10.34
CA GLY A 134 0.83 -10.11 9.25
C GLY A 134 1.73 -11.24 9.71
N LYS A 135 2.81 -10.93 10.44
CA LYS A 135 3.68 -11.95 11.05
C LYS A 135 2.92 -12.87 12.00
N ALA A 136 2.11 -12.32 12.87
CA ALA A 136 1.31 -13.12 13.81
C ALA A 136 0.36 -14.08 13.08
N LYS A 137 -0.30 -13.65 11.99
CA LYS A 137 -1.14 -14.51 11.17
C LYS A 137 -0.34 -15.62 10.48
N LEU A 138 0.83 -15.35 9.91
CA LEU A 138 1.69 -16.36 9.29
C LEU A 138 2.07 -17.45 10.28
N VAL A 139 2.47 -17.07 11.47
CA VAL A 139 2.84 -18.04 12.53
C VAL A 139 1.62 -18.82 13.04
N ALA A 140 0.51 -18.12 13.34
CA ALA A 140 -0.65 -18.75 13.97
C ALA A 140 -1.48 -19.59 12.98
N ASN A 141 -1.78 -19.06 11.79
CA ASN A 141 -2.73 -19.66 10.86
C ASN A 141 -2.07 -20.58 9.82
N TYR A 142 -0.81 -20.27 9.44
CA TYR A 142 -0.09 -21.02 8.40
C TYR A 142 1.04 -21.89 8.98
N LYS A 143 1.32 -21.78 10.29
CA LYS A 143 2.38 -22.53 10.98
C LYS A 143 3.78 -22.27 10.42
N VAL A 144 3.99 -21.11 9.86
CA VAL A 144 5.30 -20.68 9.34
C VAL A 144 6.27 -20.46 10.51
N ASP A 145 7.52 -20.87 10.34
CA ASP A 145 8.58 -20.61 11.30
C ASP A 145 8.80 -19.09 11.48
N ALA A 146 8.62 -18.62 12.72
CA ALA A 146 8.73 -17.22 13.06
C ALA A 146 10.11 -16.61 12.77
N THR A 147 11.17 -17.44 12.71
CA THR A 147 12.55 -17.01 12.42
C THR A 147 12.72 -16.60 10.96
N LYS A 148 11.94 -17.18 10.05
CA LYS A 148 11.94 -16.82 8.64
C LYS A 148 11.15 -15.54 8.36
N VAL A 149 10.29 -15.06 9.29
CA VAL A 149 9.37 -13.95 9.03
C VAL A 149 9.92 -12.65 9.58
N HIS A 150 10.24 -11.75 8.66
CA HIS A 150 10.72 -10.40 8.94
C HIS A 150 9.58 -9.39 8.77
N VAL A 151 9.51 -8.41 9.67
CA VAL A 151 8.56 -7.29 9.55
C VAL A 151 9.31 -6.07 9.06
N VAL A 152 9.06 -5.71 7.80
CA VAL A 152 9.62 -4.49 7.19
C VAL A 152 8.44 -3.61 6.77
N PRO A 153 8.23 -2.45 7.41
CA PRO A 153 7.10 -1.58 7.09
C PRO A 153 7.03 -1.17 5.62
N HIS A 154 5.86 -0.82 5.15
CA HIS A 154 5.69 -0.19 3.85
C HIS A 154 6.45 1.15 3.84
N GLY A 155 7.26 1.38 2.81
CA GLY A 155 7.96 2.65 2.64
C GLY A 155 7.04 3.75 2.11
N ALA A 156 7.42 5.00 2.33
CA ALA A 156 6.83 6.13 1.65
C ALA A 156 7.92 7.11 1.20
N ARG A 157 7.61 7.88 0.16
CA ARG A 157 8.44 8.97 -0.28
C ARG A 157 8.14 10.24 0.53
N PRO A 158 9.07 11.17 0.65
CA PRO A 158 8.76 12.50 1.15
C PRO A 158 7.70 13.15 0.26
N VAL A 159 6.69 13.77 0.87
CA VAL A 159 5.69 14.56 0.14
C VAL A 159 6.20 15.97 -0.05
N ASN A 160 6.04 16.53 -1.24
CA ASN A 160 6.42 17.91 -1.52
C ASN A 160 5.49 18.88 -0.76
N GLN A 161 5.98 19.40 0.37
CA GLN A 161 5.23 20.35 1.20
C GLN A 161 4.94 21.69 0.49
N ASN A 162 5.68 22.00 -0.57
CA ASN A 162 5.55 23.22 -1.38
C ASN A 162 4.85 22.95 -2.72
N ALA A 163 4.10 21.85 -2.82
CA ALA A 163 3.33 21.55 -4.03
C ALA A 163 2.34 22.70 -4.32
N LYS A 164 2.16 23.00 -5.61
CA LYS A 164 1.19 24.00 -6.04
C LYS A 164 -0.23 23.56 -5.68
N PRO A 165 -1.20 24.49 -5.60
CA PRO A 165 -2.60 24.12 -5.49
C PRO A 165 -2.99 23.18 -6.64
N THR A 166 -3.78 22.16 -6.31
CA THR A 166 -4.22 21.20 -7.32
C THR A 166 -5.13 21.84 -8.35
N SER A 167 -4.89 21.54 -9.63
CA SER A 167 -5.77 21.94 -10.73
C SER A 167 -6.95 20.98 -10.95
N LEU A 168 -7.00 19.87 -10.20
CA LEU A 168 -8.05 18.85 -10.32
C LEU A 168 -9.36 19.26 -9.61
N LEU A 169 -9.34 20.32 -8.83
CA LEU A 169 -10.45 20.79 -8.00
C LEU A 169 -10.59 22.30 -8.06
N PRO A 170 -11.78 22.85 -7.79
CA PRO A 170 -11.98 24.27 -7.56
C PRO A 170 -11.09 24.80 -6.44
N GLU A 171 -10.95 26.14 -6.40
CA GLU A 171 -10.27 26.79 -5.29
C GLU A 171 -10.90 26.40 -3.94
N LYS A 172 -10.04 26.11 -2.97
CA LYS A 172 -10.46 25.65 -1.66
C LYS A 172 -11.06 26.81 -0.85
N THR A 173 -12.36 26.72 -0.57
CA THR A 173 -13.10 27.72 0.24
C THR A 173 -13.45 27.23 1.63
N ARG A 174 -13.32 25.92 1.91
CA ARG A 174 -13.68 25.27 3.18
C ARG A 174 -12.71 24.11 3.46
N PRO A 175 -12.68 23.54 4.68
CA PRO A 175 -11.82 22.42 4.99
C PRO A 175 -12.02 21.26 4.02
N ARG A 176 -10.93 20.62 3.60
CA ARG A 176 -10.92 19.51 2.63
C ARG A 176 -10.52 18.21 3.29
N VAL A 177 -11.42 17.24 3.23
CA VAL A 177 -11.18 15.84 3.60
C VAL A 177 -10.77 15.06 2.37
N LEU A 178 -9.77 14.18 2.48
CA LEU A 178 -9.24 13.45 1.35
C LEU A 178 -9.17 11.94 1.62
N THR A 179 -9.61 11.16 0.63
CA THR A 179 -9.30 9.73 0.48
C THR A 179 -8.73 9.51 -0.91
N TRP A 180 -7.67 8.72 -1.04
CA TRP A 180 -7.11 8.39 -2.36
C TRP A 180 -6.70 6.93 -2.49
N GLY A 181 -6.35 6.53 -3.72
CA GLY A 181 -5.90 5.20 -4.10
C GLY A 181 -6.91 4.48 -4.98
N LEU A 182 -6.62 3.24 -5.33
CA LEU A 182 -7.51 2.44 -6.17
C LEU A 182 -8.85 2.19 -5.47
N ILE A 183 -9.94 2.54 -6.15
CA ILE A 183 -11.30 2.50 -5.61
C ILE A 183 -11.93 1.12 -5.82
N GLY A 184 -12.61 0.61 -4.80
CA GLY A 184 -13.32 -0.65 -4.88
C GLY A 184 -13.96 -1.05 -3.55
N PRO A 185 -14.76 -2.12 -3.54
CA PRO A 185 -15.35 -2.68 -2.33
C PRO A 185 -14.27 -2.95 -1.26
N GLY A 186 -14.62 -2.74 0.00
CA GLY A 186 -13.67 -2.84 1.11
C GLY A 186 -12.92 -1.54 1.43
N LYS A 187 -13.02 -0.52 0.55
CA LYS A 187 -12.51 0.83 0.86
C LYS A 187 -13.45 1.63 1.75
N GLY A 188 -14.71 1.22 1.88
CA GLY A 188 -15.67 1.80 2.80
C GLY A 188 -16.01 3.26 2.56
N ILE A 189 -15.84 3.73 1.31
CA ILE A 189 -16.08 5.14 0.94
C ILE A 189 -17.52 5.53 1.22
N GLU A 190 -18.47 4.61 1.05
CA GLU A 190 -19.88 4.77 1.39
C GLU A 190 -20.09 5.19 2.84
N TRP A 191 -19.27 4.70 3.78
CA TRP A 191 -19.34 5.08 5.19
C TRP A 191 -18.85 6.49 5.44
N ALA A 192 -17.85 6.94 4.70
CA ALA A 192 -17.38 8.33 4.75
C ALA A 192 -18.41 9.29 4.11
N ILE A 193 -19.08 8.89 3.02
CA ILE A 193 -20.19 9.65 2.41
C ILE A 193 -21.33 9.81 3.45
N ALA A 194 -21.71 8.73 4.14
CA ALA A 194 -22.71 8.77 5.18
C ALA A 194 -22.28 9.66 6.37
N ALA A 195 -20.99 9.68 6.71
CA ALA A 195 -20.45 10.59 7.72
C ALA A 195 -20.54 12.05 7.28
N MET A 196 -20.26 12.35 6.01
CA MET A 196 -20.44 13.69 5.44
C MET A 196 -21.90 14.15 5.50
N HIS A 197 -22.84 13.24 5.22
CA HIS A 197 -24.26 13.56 5.37
C HIS A 197 -24.63 13.94 6.81
N GLN A 198 -24.07 13.28 7.84
CA GLN A 198 -24.26 13.63 9.25
C GLN A 198 -23.61 14.97 9.64
N LEU A 199 -22.61 15.42 8.92
CA LEU A 199 -21.97 16.72 9.12
C LEU A 199 -22.72 17.88 8.45
N LYS A 200 -23.66 17.59 7.53
CA LYS A 200 -24.43 18.61 6.81
C LYS A 200 -25.17 19.53 7.80
N GLY A 201 -25.03 20.83 7.60
CA GLY A 201 -25.61 21.83 8.49
C GLY A 201 -24.78 22.14 9.76
N SER A 202 -23.61 21.52 9.94
CA SER A 202 -22.69 21.93 11.01
C SER A 202 -22.03 23.28 10.69
N GLU A 203 -21.57 23.99 11.74
CA GLU A 203 -20.93 25.31 11.63
C GLU A 203 -19.73 25.29 10.66
N ILE A 204 -18.95 24.20 10.67
CA ILE A 204 -17.84 23.97 9.73
C ILE A 204 -18.13 22.69 8.97
N PHE A 205 -18.65 22.81 7.75
CA PHE A 205 -18.92 21.69 6.89
C PHE A 205 -17.79 21.53 5.85
N PRO A 206 -17.02 20.44 5.88
CA PRO A 206 -15.92 20.24 4.91
C PRO A 206 -16.45 19.80 3.56
N GLU A 207 -15.60 19.91 2.53
CA GLU A 207 -15.76 19.16 1.29
C GLU A 207 -15.00 17.81 1.39
N TYR A 208 -15.47 16.80 0.66
CA TYR A 208 -14.83 15.49 0.63
C TYR A 208 -14.38 15.13 -0.78
N VAL A 209 -13.12 14.78 -0.90
CA VAL A 209 -12.49 14.38 -2.16
C VAL A 209 -12.11 12.91 -2.10
N VAL A 210 -12.56 12.16 -3.09
CA VAL A 210 -12.19 10.76 -3.30
C VAL A 210 -11.47 10.68 -4.63
N ALA A 211 -10.17 10.39 -4.61
CA ALA A 211 -9.32 10.42 -5.79
C ALA A 211 -8.69 9.06 -6.09
N GLY A 212 -8.89 8.60 -7.31
CA GLY A 212 -8.32 7.36 -7.82
C GLY A 212 -9.26 6.67 -8.79
N GLN A 213 -8.69 5.89 -9.69
CA GLN A 213 -9.47 5.05 -10.59
C GLN A 213 -10.00 3.80 -9.89
N THR A 214 -10.97 3.14 -10.50
CA THR A 214 -11.45 1.84 -10.05
C THR A 214 -10.32 0.81 -10.13
N HIS A 215 -10.17 0.00 -9.08
CA HIS A 215 -9.14 -1.05 -9.02
C HIS A 215 -9.25 -1.97 -10.25
N PRO A 216 -8.16 -2.22 -11.01
CA PRO A 216 -8.22 -2.95 -12.28
C PRO A 216 -8.95 -4.29 -12.19
N GLN A 217 -8.69 -5.09 -11.15
CA GLN A 217 -9.37 -6.37 -10.93
C GLN A 217 -10.87 -6.22 -10.59
N VAL A 218 -11.25 -5.12 -9.93
CA VAL A 218 -12.67 -4.80 -9.68
C VAL A 218 -13.33 -4.39 -10.99
N LYS A 219 -12.66 -3.52 -11.76
CA LYS A 219 -13.13 -3.07 -13.08
C LYS A 219 -13.36 -4.23 -14.05
N LEU A 220 -12.41 -5.20 -14.06
CA LEU A 220 -12.52 -6.40 -14.91
C LEU A 220 -13.72 -7.28 -14.52
N ARG A 221 -14.00 -7.45 -13.22
CA ARG A 221 -15.04 -8.36 -12.73
C ARG A 221 -16.42 -7.73 -12.62
N GLN A 222 -16.50 -6.44 -12.29
CA GLN A 222 -17.74 -5.75 -11.91
C GLN A 222 -17.92 -4.41 -12.64
N GLY A 223 -17.01 -4.03 -13.54
CA GLY A 223 -17.04 -2.72 -14.19
C GLY A 223 -16.94 -1.57 -13.18
N GLU A 224 -17.74 -0.53 -13.40
CA GLU A 224 -17.79 0.66 -12.55
C GLU A 224 -18.96 0.63 -11.54
N SER A 225 -19.50 -0.56 -11.23
CA SER A 225 -20.70 -0.71 -10.38
C SER A 225 -20.53 -0.04 -9.01
N TYR A 226 -19.38 -0.24 -8.36
CA TYR A 226 -19.10 0.37 -7.03
C TYR A 226 -19.05 1.90 -7.12
N ARG A 227 -18.37 2.46 -8.12
CA ARG A 227 -18.31 3.91 -8.33
C ARG A 227 -19.69 4.50 -8.64
N ASN A 228 -20.47 3.82 -9.45
CA ASN A 228 -21.84 4.25 -9.77
C ASN A 228 -22.73 4.22 -8.52
N GLU A 229 -22.57 3.23 -7.66
CA GLU A 229 -23.25 3.18 -6.36
C GLU A 229 -22.87 4.37 -5.47
N LEU A 230 -21.58 4.72 -5.40
CA LEU A 230 -21.15 5.90 -4.65
C LEU A 230 -21.79 7.18 -5.20
N LYS A 231 -21.85 7.36 -6.53
CA LYS A 231 -22.52 8.50 -7.15
C LYS A 231 -24.02 8.56 -6.79
N ARG A 232 -24.69 7.40 -6.80
CA ARG A 232 -26.10 7.31 -6.41
C ARG A 232 -26.31 7.75 -4.96
N VAL A 233 -25.50 7.25 -4.04
CA VAL A 233 -25.59 7.60 -2.61
C VAL A 233 -25.27 9.10 -2.38
N ILE A 234 -24.31 9.68 -3.07
CA ILE A 234 -24.00 11.10 -3.02
C ILE A 234 -25.22 11.92 -3.42
N HIS A 235 -25.86 11.56 -4.53
CA HIS A 235 -27.05 12.23 -5.03
C HIS A 235 -28.24 12.10 -4.07
N GLU A 236 -28.51 10.91 -3.56
CA GLU A 236 -29.59 10.67 -2.60
C GLU A 236 -29.44 11.46 -1.30
N PHE A 237 -28.21 11.72 -0.86
CA PHE A 237 -27.91 12.56 0.31
C PHE A 237 -27.85 14.05 -0.04
N GLY A 238 -27.99 14.43 -1.30
CA GLY A 238 -27.90 15.81 -1.76
C GLY A 238 -26.51 16.41 -1.47
N LEU A 239 -25.46 15.68 -1.76
CA LEU A 239 -24.05 16.04 -1.50
C LEU A 239 -23.25 16.23 -2.80
N ASP A 240 -23.93 16.43 -3.93
CA ASP A 240 -23.29 16.53 -5.26
C ASP A 240 -22.28 17.69 -5.36
N GLU A 241 -22.54 18.79 -4.64
CA GLU A 241 -21.66 19.97 -4.58
C GLU A 241 -20.57 19.86 -3.50
N ASP A 242 -20.63 18.81 -2.67
CA ASP A 242 -19.81 18.68 -1.47
C ASP A 242 -18.79 17.54 -1.57
N ILE A 243 -19.04 16.58 -2.48
CA ILE A 243 -18.21 15.40 -2.66
C ILE A 243 -17.72 15.30 -4.10
N HIS A 244 -16.41 15.25 -4.28
CA HIS A 244 -15.74 15.20 -5.57
C HIS A 244 -15.13 13.82 -5.80
N LEU A 245 -15.61 13.09 -6.81
CA LEU A 245 -15.05 11.81 -7.24
C LEU A 245 -14.11 12.02 -8.45
N ILE A 246 -12.80 11.96 -8.23
CA ILE A 246 -11.78 12.08 -9.27
C ILE A 246 -11.43 10.68 -9.79
N ASP A 247 -11.87 10.35 -11.03
CA ASP A 247 -11.61 9.06 -11.66
C ASP A 247 -10.32 9.13 -12.49
N LYS A 248 -9.19 9.05 -11.81
CA LYS A 248 -7.88 9.15 -12.44
C LYS A 248 -6.82 8.40 -11.62
N TYR A 249 -5.91 7.70 -12.29
CA TYR A 249 -4.65 7.28 -11.68
C TYR A 249 -3.73 8.51 -11.60
N LEU A 250 -3.44 8.94 -10.38
CA LEU A 250 -2.65 10.17 -10.13
C LEU A 250 -1.16 9.87 -10.24
N ASN A 251 -0.43 10.71 -10.97
CA ASN A 251 1.03 10.71 -10.87
C ASN A 251 1.50 11.35 -9.55
N GLU A 252 2.80 11.24 -9.25
CA GLU A 252 3.36 11.72 -7.98
C GLU A 252 3.12 13.21 -7.73
N ASN A 253 3.25 14.06 -8.76
CA ASN A 253 3.05 15.51 -8.63
C ASN A 253 1.59 15.86 -8.36
N GLU A 254 0.66 15.25 -9.11
CA GLU A 254 -0.78 15.44 -8.90
C GLU A 254 -1.23 14.97 -7.52
N LEU A 255 -0.66 13.86 -7.05
CA LEU A 255 -0.94 13.35 -5.71
C LEU A 255 -0.40 14.30 -4.63
N ASP A 256 0.81 14.85 -4.79
CA ASP A 256 1.39 15.82 -3.85
C ASP A 256 0.54 17.09 -3.79
N GLU A 257 0.12 17.65 -4.93
CA GLU A 257 -0.76 18.80 -5.01
C GLU A 257 -2.09 18.55 -4.29
N LEU A 258 -2.66 17.37 -4.50
CA LEU A 258 -3.93 16.98 -3.88
C LEU A 258 -3.77 16.81 -2.36
N ILE A 259 -2.74 16.09 -1.92
CA ILE A 259 -2.42 15.93 -0.49
C ILE A 259 -2.12 17.28 0.16
N ALA A 260 -1.36 18.16 -0.51
CA ALA A 260 -1.07 19.51 0.01
C ALA A 260 -2.37 20.28 0.26
N SER A 261 -3.36 20.16 -0.63
CA SER A 261 -4.66 20.84 -0.53
C SER A 261 -5.54 20.35 0.62
N ALA A 262 -5.33 19.13 1.11
CA ALA A 262 -6.16 18.52 2.15
C ALA A 262 -5.80 19.00 3.56
N ASP A 263 -6.80 19.10 4.45
CA ASP A 263 -6.61 19.38 5.88
C ASP A 263 -6.53 18.12 6.71
N LEU A 264 -7.22 17.07 6.29
CA LEU A 264 -7.16 15.74 6.92
C LEU A 264 -7.42 14.63 5.89
N VAL A 265 -7.04 13.43 6.27
CA VAL A 265 -7.24 12.21 5.49
C VAL A 265 -8.23 11.31 6.20
N VAL A 266 -9.18 10.73 5.46
CA VAL A 266 -10.08 9.70 5.96
C VAL A 266 -9.78 8.39 5.25
N LEU A 267 -9.56 7.32 6.02
CA LEU A 267 -9.37 5.95 5.55
C LEU A 267 -10.47 5.06 6.13
N PRO A 268 -11.64 5.02 5.50
CA PRO A 268 -12.84 4.41 6.07
C PRO A 268 -12.94 2.90 5.81
N TYR A 269 -11.79 2.23 5.58
CA TYR A 269 -11.72 0.84 5.14
C TYR A 269 -12.54 -0.10 6.03
N ASP A 270 -13.35 -0.94 5.43
CA ASP A 270 -14.16 -1.96 6.11
C ASP A 270 -13.69 -3.39 5.85
N SER A 271 -12.61 -3.56 5.09
CA SER A 271 -11.94 -4.84 4.92
C SER A 271 -11.20 -5.25 6.21
N GLN A 272 -11.51 -6.43 6.74
CA GLN A 272 -10.80 -7.03 7.87
C GLN A 272 -9.43 -7.59 7.49
N GLU A 273 -9.18 -7.77 6.19
CA GLU A 273 -7.95 -8.34 5.64
C GLU A 273 -6.92 -7.28 5.22
N GLN A 274 -7.22 -5.99 5.43
CA GLN A 274 -6.30 -4.91 5.08
C GLN A 274 -5.10 -4.86 6.05
N VAL A 275 -4.17 -5.80 5.88
CA VAL A 275 -2.94 -5.89 6.70
C VAL A 275 -1.89 -4.87 6.29
N THR A 276 -1.99 -4.27 5.08
CA THR A 276 -1.07 -3.25 4.59
C THR A 276 -1.84 -2.16 3.86
N SER A 277 -1.46 -0.90 4.06
CA SER A 277 -2.00 0.25 3.32
C SER A 277 -0.87 1.25 3.06
N GLY A 278 -0.44 1.37 1.80
CA GLY A 278 0.51 2.39 1.36
C GLY A 278 -0.04 3.80 1.59
N VAL A 279 -1.33 4.00 1.30
CA VAL A 279 -2.03 5.29 1.51
C VAL A 279 -1.95 5.77 2.96
N LEU A 280 -2.07 4.85 3.95
CA LEU A 280 -1.91 5.20 5.36
C LEU A 280 -0.49 5.71 5.66
N VAL A 281 0.53 5.04 5.12
CA VAL A 281 1.93 5.44 5.34
C VAL A 281 2.25 6.73 4.61
N GLU A 282 1.73 6.94 3.41
CA GLU A 282 1.84 8.21 2.67
C GLU A 282 1.17 9.37 3.41
N ALA A 283 -0.05 9.16 3.95
CA ALA A 283 -0.75 10.18 4.75
C ALA A 283 0.04 10.56 6.01
N LEU A 284 0.63 9.56 6.67
CA LEU A 284 1.49 9.77 7.84
C LEU A 284 2.75 10.54 7.45
N MET A 285 3.40 10.18 6.34
CA MET A 285 4.57 10.86 5.82
C MET A 285 4.28 12.31 5.43
N ALA A 286 3.09 12.58 4.90
CA ALA A 286 2.62 13.93 4.59
C ALA A 286 2.30 14.77 5.84
N GLY A 287 2.28 14.17 7.03
CA GLY A 287 1.92 14.82 8.28
C GLY A 287 0.47 15.33 8.30
N LYS A 288 -0.42 14.71 7.51
CA LYS A 288 -1.84 15.05 7.49
C LYS A 288 -2.56 14.35 8.63
N PRO A 289 -3.35 15.04 9.46
CA PRO A 289 -4.18 14.39 10.45
C PRO A 289 -5.04 13.27 9.81
N ILE A 290 -5.17 12.15 10.51
CA ILE A 290 -5.82 10.95 9.96
C ILE A 290 -6.99 10.55 10.84
N VAL A 291 -8.15 10.30 10.20
CA VAL A 291 -9.24 9.50 10.76
C VAL A 291 -9.24 8.18 9.99
N ALA A 292 -9.07 7.08 10.67
CA ALA A 292 -9.07 5.76 10.06
C ALA A 292 -9.98 4.81 10.82
N THR A 293 -10.63 3.92 10.12
CA THR A 293 -11.25 2.77 10.77
C THR A 293 -10.17 1.86 11.37
N ASN A 294 -10.51 1.05 12.34
CA ASN A 294 -9.60 0.22 13.11
C ASN A 294 -9.16 -1.06 12.37
N PHE A 295 -8.90 -0.96 11.04
CA PHE A 295 -8.32 -2.07 10.31
C PHE A 295 -6.90 -2.42 10.82
N PRO A 296 -6.39 -3.65 10.61
CA PRO A 296 -5.17 -4.14 11.25
C PRO A 296 -3.97 -3.19 11.16
N HIS A 297 -3.66 -2.67 9.96
CA HIS A 297 -2.53 -1.76 9.79
C HIS A 297 -2.73 -0.42 10.50
N ALA A 298 -3.94 0.14 10.46
CA ALA A 298 -4.22 1.41 11.15
C ALA A 298 -4.06 1.28 12.67
N ARG A 299 -4.53 0.18 13.27
CA ARG A 299 -4.32 -0.09 14.70
C ARG A 299 -2.84 -0.12 15.08
N GLU A 300 -2.01 -0.75 14.23
CA GLU A 300 -0.58 -0.89 14.49
C GLU A 300 0.16 0.44 14.34
N VAL A 301 -0.19 1.23 13.33
CA VAL A 301 0.53 2.47 13.01
C VAL A 301 0.06 3.67 13.84
N LEU A 302 -1.24 3.74 14.17
CA LEU A 302 -1.86 4.90 14.84
C LEU A 302 -2.08 4.71 16.35
N PHE A 303 -1.59 3.62 16.97
CA PHE A 303 -1.81 3.29 18.40
C PHE A 303 -1.37 4.40 19.36
N ASP A 304 -0.37 5.22 18.99
CA ASP A 304 0.21 6.31 19.78
C ASP A 304 -0.57 7.63 19.65
N LYS A 305 -1.79 7.58 19.17
CA LYS A 305 -2.63 8.76 18.88
C LYS A 305 -2.06 9.68 17.78
N SER A 306 -1.30 9.13 16.84
CA SER A 306 -0.93 9.83 15.60
C SER A 306 -2.08 9.94 14.59
N GLY A 307 -3.26 9.42 14.93
CA GLY A 307 -4.54 9.54 14.23
C GLY A 307 -5.69 9.22 15.15
N ILE A 308 -6.91 9.35 14.65
CA ILE A 308 -8.15 8.91 15.32
C ILE A 308 -8.54 7.56 14.72
N LEU A 309 -8.71 6.55 15.59
CA LEU A 309 -9.24 5.25 15.20
C LEU A 309 -10.73 5.18 15.56
N VAL A 310 -11.55 4.77 14.60
CA VAL A 310 -12.99 4.57 14.74
C VAL A 310 -13.38 3.15 14.35
N ASN A 311 -14.58 2.70 14.68
CA ASN A 311 -15.03 1.39 14.25
C ASN A 311 -15.24 1.32 12.74
N GLN A 312 -15.11 0.13 12.16
CA GLN A 312 -15.49 -0.11 10.78
C GLN A 312 -17.02 0.04 10.63
N LYS A 313 -17.46 0.53 9.46
CA LYS A 313 -18.88 0.74 9.16
C LYS A 313 -19.58 1.68 10.16
N ASP A 314 -18.86 2.65 10.68
CA ASP A 314 -19.32 3.61 11.69
C ASP A 314 -19.27 5.05 11.15
N PRO A 315 -20.29 5.51 10.40
CA PRO A 315 -20.34 6.88 9.90
C PRO A 315 -20.32 7.93 11.03
N HIS A 316 -20.93 7.61 12.18
CA HIS A 316 -20.95 8.53 13.31
C HIS A 316 -19.54 8.74 13.88
N GLY A 317 -18.80 7.65 14.12
CA GLY A 317 -17.41 7.73 14.56
C GLY A 317 -16.52 8.49 13.57
N ILE A 318 -16.70 8.28 12.26
CA ILE A 318 -15.98 9.03 11.23
C ILE A 318 -16.32 10.52 11.29
N ALA A 319 -17.59 10.88 11.37
CA ALA A 319 -18.05 12.28 11.47
C ALA A 319 -17.49 12.98 12.72
N GLU A 320 -17.52 12.32 13.89
CA GLU A 320 -16.94 12.85 15.15
C GLU A 320 -15.40 13.00 15.03
N GLY A 321 -14.73 12.06 14.39
CA GLY A 321 -13.30 12.14 14.12
C GLY A 321 -12.96 13.37 13.27
N ILE A 322 -13.69 13.58 12.17
CA ILE A 322 -13.55 14.75 11.28
C ILE A 322 -13.79 16.04 12.07
N ARG A 323 -14.92 16.14 12.80
CA ARG A 323 -15.26 17.31 13.61
C ARG A 323 -14.19 17.64 14.64
N THR A 324 -13.66 16.61 15.30
CA THR A 324 -12.60 16.73 16.32
C THR A 324 -11.32 17.33 15.75
N ILE A 325 -10.93 16.96 14.53
CA ILE A 325 -9.71 17.45 13.87
C ILE A 325 -9.93 18.86 13.35
N ILE A 326 -11.01 19.11 12.62
CA ILE A 326 -11.31 20.42 12.03
C ILE A 326 -11.53 21.46 13.12
N GLY A 327 -12.21 21.11 14.20
CA GLY A 327 -12.52 22.01 15.32
C GLY A 327 -11.32 22.32 16.22
N SER A 328 -10.14 21.68 16.02
CA SER A 328 -9.02 21.88 16.94
C SER A 328 -7.65 21.82 16.25
N LYS A 329 -7.11 22.97 15.87
CA LYS A 329 -5.73 23.09 15.38
C LYS A 329 -4.70 22.50 16.35
N HIS A 330 -4.94 22.58 17.66
CA HIS A 330 -4.06 22.01 18.66
C HIS A 330 -3.98 20.47 18.53
N ARG A 331 -5.11 19.79 18.38
CA ARG A 331 -5.15 18.33 18.17
C ARG A 331 -4.50 17.93 16.85
N ALA A 332 -4.79 18.62 15.76
CA ALA A 332 -4.16 18.39 14.47
C ALA A 332 -2.63 18.51 14.55
N ASN A 333 -2.11 19.56 15.19
CA ASN A 333 -0.67 19.77 15.37
C ASN A 333 -0.03 18.71 16.28
N ALA A 334 -0.73 18.26 17.33
CA ALA A 334 -0.25 17.19 18.19
C ALA A 334 -0.14 15.85 17.45
N MET A 335 -1.08 15.54 16.55
CA MET A 335 -1.00 14.37 15.67
C MET A 335 0.20 14.48 14.72
N LYS A 336 0.35 15.60 14.02
CA LYS A 336 1.47 15.87 13.13
C LYS A 336 2.83 15.68 13.84
N ALA A 337 2.98 16.20 15.06
CA ALA A 337 4.20 16.03 15.85
C ALA A 337 4.51 14.56 16.17
N ARG A 338 3.48 13.71 16.40
CA ARG A 338 3.66 12.28 16.60
C ARG A 338 4.03 11.56 15.31
N MET A 339 3.40 11.90 14.20
CA MET A 339 3.71 11.35 12.86
C MET A 339 5.16 11.62 12.50
N ASN A 340 5.64 12.85 12.67
CA ASN A 340 7.00 13.26 12.31
C ASN A 340 8.09 12.45 13.02
N ARG A 341 7.82 11.86 14.19
CA ARG A 341 8.78 10.99 14.88
C ARG A 341 8.98 9.62 14.21
N LYS A 342 8.07 9.25 13.31
CA LYS A 342 8.11 7.96 12.62
C LYS A 342 8.63 8.07 11.19
N THR A 343 8.64 9.26 10.60
CA THR A 343 8.85 9.45 9.16
C THR A 343 10.21 8.94 8.68
N SER A 344 11.29 9.16 9.43
CA SER A 344 12.63 8.71 9.03
C SER A 344 12.72 7.19 8.85
N SER A 345 12.06 6.42 9.72
CA SER A 345 12.08 4.95 9.65
C SER A 345 11.18 4.38 8.55
N LEU A 346 10.31 5.20 7.96
CA LEU A 346 9.38 4.84 6.90
C LEU A 346 9.83 5.34 5.52
N LEU A 347 10.92 6.09 5.43
CA LEU A 347 11.51 6.47 4.15
C LEU A 347 11.93 5.21 3.36
N TRP A 348 11.68 5.21 2.06
CA TRP A 348 12.08 4.11 1.20
C TRP A 348 13.56 3.76 1.33
N THR A 349 14.45 4.76 1.50
CA THR A 349 15.89 4.54 1.73
C THR A 349 16.16 3.70 2.96
N SER A 350 15.46 3.96 4.07
CA SER A 350 15.56 3.15 5.30
C SER A 350 14.94 1.75 5.12
N ILE A 351 13.90 1.64 4.31
CA ILE A 351 13.26 0.36 4.00
C ILE A 351 14.19 -0.51 3.16
N GLY A 352 14.80 0.03 2.09
CA GLY A 352 15.78 -0.70 1.27
C GLY A 352 16.95 -1.22 2.08
N GLN A 353 17.45 -0.44 3.02
CA GLN A 353 18.50 -0.87 3.95
C GLN A 353 18.11 -2.16 4.70
N ARG A 354 16.88 -2.22 5.24
CA ARG A 354 16.38 -3.41 5.94
C ARG A 354 16.29 -4.65 5.04
N TYR A 355 15.88 -4.46 3.78
CA TYR A 355 15.89 -5.56 2.82
C TYR A 355 17.29 -6.05 2.52
N LEU A 356 18.29 -5.16 2.42
CA LEU A 356 19.68 -5.55 2.25
C LEU A 356 20.22 -6.29 3.47
N GLU A 357 19.89 -5.86 4.68
CA GLU A 357 20.26 -6.55 5.93
C GLU A 357 19.73 -7.99 5.93
N ILE A 358 18.47 -8.19 5.50
CA ILE A 358 17.90 -9.54 5.33
C ILE A 358 18.67 -10.32 4.26
N ALA A 359 18.93 -9.71 3.09
CA ALA A 359 19.63 -10.35 1.99
C ALA A 359 21.04 -10.83 2.41
N HIS A 360 21.82 -9.99 3.10
CA HIS A 360 23.14 -10.36 3.64
C HIS A 360 23.04 -11.48 4.68
N SER A 361 22.06 -11.40 5.56
CA SER A 361 21.83 -12.43 6.59
C SER A 361 21.59 -13.82 6.01
N ILE A 362 20.78 -13.93 4.95
CA ILE A 362 20.46 -15.23 4.31
C ILE A 362 21.57 -15.75 3.39
N LYS A 363 22.45 -14.87 2.89
CA LYS A 363 23.67 -15.28 2.15
C LYS A 363 24.81 -15.72 3.07
N GLY A 364 24.70 -15.51 4.38
CA GLY A 364 25.76 -15.80 5.35
C GLY A 364 26.88 -14.75 5.39
N GLU A 365 26.68 -13.59 4.77
CA GLU A 365 27.61 -12.46 4.80
C GLU A 365 27.44 -11.66 6.08
N LYS A 366 28.54 -11.37 6.81
CA LYS A 366 28.49 -10.47 7.97
C LYS A 366 28.18 -9.05 7.48
N VAL A 367 27.15 -8.42 8.04
CA VAL A 367 26.85 -6.99 7.83
C VAL A 367 28.06 -6.18 8.31
N SER A 368 28.83 -5.59 7.39
CA SER A 368 29.87 -4.64 7.76
C SER A 368 29.18 -3.37 8.29
N ASP A 369 29.54 -2.99 9.51
CA ASP A 369 28.98 -1.83 10.21
C ASP A 369 29.38 -0.53 9.48
N SER A 370 28.55 -0.07 8.53
CA SER A 370 28.79 1.14 7.74
C SER A 370 28.51 2.44 8.53
N ARG A 371 28.55 2.40 9.87
CA ARG A 371 28.36 3.58 10.76
C ARG A 371 29.60 4.44 10.98
N GLN A 372 30.69 4.23 10.22
CA GLN A 372 31.94 4.99 10.42
C GLN A 372 32.34 5.89 9.25
N HIS A 373 31.45 6.61 8.59
CA HIS A 373 31.88 7.69 7.69
C HIS A 373 30.83 8.80 7.55
N VAL A 374 30.42 9.41 8.67
CA VAL A 374 29.88 10.78 8.68
C VAL A 374 30.36 11.44 9.98
N ALA A 375 31.65 11.72 10.04
CA ALA A 375 32.24 12.69 10.96
C ALA A 375 33.65 13.03 10.46
N SER A 376 33.75 13.96 9.56
CA SER A 376 34.89 14.86 9.35
C SER A 376 34.47 16.01 8.45
#